data_1f1332330a9e929e7823030b30aa3ec9
#
_entry.id   1f1332330a9e929e7823030b30aa3ec9
#
_cell.length_a   1.000
_cell.length_b   1.000
_cell.length_c   1.000
_cell.angle_alpha   90.00
_cell.angle_beta   90.00
_cell.angle_gamma   90.00
#
_symmetry.space_group_name_H-M   'P 1'
#
loop_
_entity.id
_entity.type
_entity.pdbx_description
1 polymer ?
#
loop_
_entity_poly.entity_id
_entity_poly.type
_entity_poly.pdbx_seq_one_letter_code
_entity_poly.pdbx_strand_id
1 'polypeptide(L)'
;MTKPTLVIGNKNYSSWSMRGWLLLRGFGIEFDEVQLKFHTAGWDANIGRWSPSGLVPVLWLDGDPVWDTLAIAETVAERWPDRQAWPGDPRARAAARSVCAEMHAGFHALRQAMPMNIRGSYPGRGMSPDVAKDIDRIVANWTMCRDRFGQGGALLFGAFTAADAFYAPVATRFVTYGVRLPDVARRYVDAVLALPAVQEWSAAARAEPEVIAAEEPYAHHYQ
;
A
#
# COMPACT_ATOMS: atom_id res chain seq x y z
N MET A 1 -27.13 -0.02 5.60
CA MET A 1 -25.95 -0.73 5.06
C MET A 1 -25.18 -1.28 6.24
N THR A 2 -24.76 -2.53 6.18
CA THR A 2 -23.92 -3.12 7.21
C THR A 2 -22.54 -2.47 7.15
N LYS A 3 -21.88 -2.29 8.29
CA LYS A 3 -20.52 -1.80 8.37
C LYS A 3 -19.57 -2.83 7.73
N PRO A 4 -18.70 -2.42 6.78
CA PRO A 4 -17.76 -3.36 6.18
C PRO A 4 -16.78 -3.93 7.20
N THR A 5 -16.24 -5.12 6.92
CA THR A 5 -15.13 -5.70 7.70
C THR A 5 -13.92 -5.90 6.78
N LEU A 6 -12.78 -5.37 7.16
CA LEU A 6 -11.52 -5.57 6.44
C LEU A 6 -10.62 -6.54 7.20
N VAL A 7 -10.27 -7.64 6.54
CA VAL A 7 -9.33 -8.64 7.05
C VAL A 7 -7.93 -8.31 6.56
N ILE A 8 -6.98 -8.18 7.47
CA ILE A 8 -5.59 -7.78 7.19
C ILE A 8 -4.58 -8.70 7.88
N GLY A 9 -3.32 -8.66 7.41
CA GLY A 9 -2.17 -9.24 8.08
C GLY A 9 -1.46 -8.26 9.01
N ASN A 10 -0.19 -8.59 9.35
CA ASN A 10 0.67 -7.71 10.14
C ASN A 10 0.88 -6.36 9.48
N LYS A 11 0.69 -5.27 10.21
CA LYS A 11 0.81 -3.91 9.67
C LYS A 11 2.26 -3.54 9.32
N ASN A 12 3.23 -4.11 10.03
CA ASN A 12 4.64 -3.84 9.73
C ASN A 12 5.09 -4.42 8.38
N TYR A 13 4.50 -5.56 7.95
CA TYR A 13 4.99 -6.34 6.82
C TYR A 13 4.04 -6.41 5.63
N SER A 14 2.72 -6.39 5.87
CA SER A 14 1.75 -6.62 4.80
C SER A 14 1.48 -5.37 3.97
N SER A 15 2.26 -5.19 2.90
CA SER A 15 2.05 -4.11 1.94
C SER A 15 0.71 -4.21 1.21
N TRP A 16 0.18 -5.42 1.02
CA TRP A 16 -1.13 -5.64 0.43
C TRP A 16 -2.25 -5.20 1.37
N SER A 17 -2.15 -5.55 2.66
CA SER A 17 -3.10 -5.10 3.68
C SER A 17 -3.11 -3.57 3.82
N MET A 18 -1.93 -2.92 3.78
CA MET A 18 -1.83 -1.47 3.82
C MET A 18 -2.62 -0.81 2.69
N ARG A 19 -2.55 -1.34 1.46
CA ARG A 19 -3.34 -0.83 0.32
C ARG A 19 -4.83 -0.91 0.59
N GLY A 20 -5.34 -2.09 0.93
CA GLY A 20 -6.76 -2.29 1.23
C GLY A 20 -7.24 -1.41 2.38
N TRP A 21 -6.44 -1.27 3.41
CA TRP A 21 -6.76 -0.46 4.58
C TRP A 21 -6.81 1.04 4.23
N LEU A 22 -5.86 1.53 3.44
CA LEU A 22 -5.84 2.92 2.99
C LEU A 22 -6.99 3.24 2.01
N LEU A 23 -7.45 2.27 1.23
CA LEU A 23 -8.64 2.42 0.38
C LEU A 23 -9.91 2.69 1.20
N LEU A 24 -9.99 2.25 2.44
CA LEU A 24 -11.12 2.56 3.32
C LEU A 24 -10.81 3.77 4.21
N ARG A 25 -9.74 3.71 4.98
CA ARG A 25 -9.40 4.73 5.98
C ARG A 25 -9.08 6.09 5.35
N GLY A 26 -8.34 6.08 4.23
CA GLY A 26 -7.96 7.29 3.50
C GLY A 26 -9.16 8.04 2.91
N PHE A 27 -10.23 7.31 2.57
CA PHE A 27 -11.49 7.90 2.11
C PHE A 27 -12.51 8.14 3.23
N GLY A 28 -12.13 7.92 4.50
CA GLY A 28 -13.02 8.14 5.65
C GLY A 28 -14.21 7.17 5.69
N ILE A 29 -14.04 5.97 5.15
CA ILE A 29 -15.03 4.89 5.24
C ILE A 29 -14.80 4.15 6.56
N GLU A 30 -15.83 4.06 7.38
CA GLU A 30 -15.79 3.30 8.62
C GLU A 30 -15.89 1.79 8.34
N PHE A 31 -15.06 1.00 9.01
CA PHE A 31 -15.03 -0.46 8.89
C PHE A 31 -14.59 -1.10 10.20
N ASP A 32 -14.91 -2.38 10.36
CA ASP A 32 -14.35 -3.22 11.40
C ASP A 32 -13.08 -3.89 10.89
N GLU A 33 -12.05 -3.95 11.73
CA GLU A 33 -10.76 -4.54 11.37
C GLU A 33 -10.62 -5.92 12.00
N VAL A 34 -10.29 -6.93 11.20
CA VAL A 34 -9.87 -8.25 11.66
C VAL A 34 -8.42 -8.45 11.26
N GLN A 35 -7.53 -8.47 12.25
CA GLN A 35 -6.11 -8.69 12.02
C GLN A 35 -5.73 -10.14 12.29
N LEU A 36 -5.21 -10.82 11.28
CA LEU A 36 -4.63 -12.16 11.37
C LEU A 36 -3.10 -12.05 11.31
N LYS A 37 -2.42 -12.50 12.36
CA LYS A 37 -0.95 -12.44 12.43
C LYS A 37 -0.33 -13.59 11.62
N PHE A 38 0.54 -13.26 10.67
CA PHE A 38 1.22 -14.25 9.81
C PHE A 38 1.99 -15.29 10.63
N HIS A 39 2.00 -16.52 10.14
CA HIS A 39 2.75 -17.64 10.72
C HIS A 39 2.42 -17.94 12.19
N THR A 40 1.17 -17.75 12.57
CA THR A 40 0.67 -18.09 13.92
C THR A 40 -0.44 -19.13 13.83
N ALA A 41 -0.65 -19.88 14.92
CA ALA A 41 -1.79 -20.80 15.03
C ALA A 41 -3.14 -20.08 14.80
N GLY A 42 -3.23 -18.79 15.17
CA GLY A 42 -4.40 -17.95 14.91
C GLY A 42 -4.62 -17.69 13.41
N TRP A 43 -3.55 -17.52 12.63
CA TRP A 43 -3.63 -17.43 11.17
C TRP A 43 -4.16 -18.74 10.59
N ASP A 44 -3.51 -19.86 10.88
CA ASP A 44 -3.86 -21.16 10.31
C ASP A 44 -5.31 -21.56 10.62
N ALA A 45 -5.77 -21.29 11.84
CA ALA A 45 -7.14 -21.61 12.27
C ALA A 45 -8.22 -20.73 11.63
N ASN A 46 -7.89 -19.50 11.17
CA ASN A 46 -8.91 -18.52 10.79
C ASN A 46 -8.85 -18.07 9.34
N ILE A 47 -7.71 -18.19 8.65
CA ILE A 47 -7.57 -17.63 7.30
C ILE A 47 -8.58 -18.23 6.33
N GLY A 48 -8.85 -19.54 6.38
CA GLY A 48 -9.82 -20.20 5.50
C GLY A 48 -11.27 -19.74 5.72
N ARG A 49 -11.61 -19.22 6.91
CA ARG A 49 -12.92 -18.63 7.20
C ARG A 49 -13.05 -17.23 6.62
N TRP A 50 -11.96 -16.45 6.63
CA TRP A 50 -11.96 -15.04 6.30
C TRP A 50 -11.54 -14.75 4.87
N SER A 51 -10.84 -15.67 4.20
CA SER A 51 -10.29 -15.45 2.87
C SER A 51 -10.50 -16.65 1.95
N PRO A 52 -11.26 -16.50 0.88
CA PRO A 52 -11.42 -17.55 -0.13
C PRO A 52 -10.11 -17.91 -0.85
N SER A 53 -9.18 -16.94 -0.93
CA SER A 53 -7.87 -17.13 -1.59
C SER A 53 -6.76 -17.57 -0.62
N GLY A 54 -7.02 -17.57 0.70
CA GLY A 54 -5.98 -17.75 1.72
C GLY A 54 -5.03 -16.56 1.88
N LEU A 55 -5.32 -15.43 1.23
CA LEU A 55 -4.49 -14.21 1.23
C LEU A 55 -5.24 -13.03 1.84
N VAL A 56 -4.51 -11.96 2.18
CA VAL A 56 -5.05 -10.70 2.68
C VAL A 56 -4.53 -9.53 1.83
N PRO A 57 -5.30 -8.42 1.69
CA PRO A 57 -6.57 -8.12 2.39
C PRO A 57 -7.78 -8.79 1.74
N VAL A 58 -8.85 -8.91 2.54
CA VAL A 58 -10.20 -9.24 2.05
C VAL A 58 -11.18 -8.26 2.66
N LEU A 59 -12.02 -7.64 1.84
CA LEU A 59 -13.09 -6.77 2.25
C LEU A 59 -14.42 -7.55 2.25
N TRP A 60 -15.05 -7.66 3.40
CA TRP A 60 -16.38 -8.23 3.53
C TRP A 60 -17.43 -7.13 3.46
N LEU A 61 -18.33 -7.22 2.48
CA LEU A 61 -19.44 -6.31 2.26
C LEU A 61 -20.75 -7.09 2.19
N ASP A 62 -21.69 -6.71 3.05
CA ASP A 62 -23.05 -7.29 3.10
C ASP A 62 -23.05 -8.84 3.14
N GLY A 63 -21.98 -9.45 3.66
CA GLY A 63 -21.80 -10.90 3.79
C GLY A 63 -20.94 -11.55 2.70
N ASP A 64 -20.55 -10.80 1.66
CA ASP A 64 -19.75 -11.28 0.54
C ASP A 64 -18.28 -10.81 0.64
N PRO A 65 -17.29 -11.69 0.37
CA PRO A 65 -15.89 -11.33 0.34
C PRO A 65 -15.48 -10.73 -1.00
N VAL A 66 -14.71 -9.64 -0.95
CA VAL A 66 -14.08 -8.99 -2.12
C VAL A 66 -12.56 -9.05 -1.97
N TRP A 67 -11.87 -9.59 -2.93
CA TRP A 67 -10.41 -9.68 -3.06
C TRP A 67 -10.05 -9.67 -4.55
N ASP A 68 -8.87 -9.21 -4.99
CA ASP A 68 -7.81 -8.60 -4.21
C ASP A 68 -7.91 -7.04 -4.18
N THR A 69 -6.77 -6.36 -3.96
CA THR A 69 -6.75 -4.90 -3.77
C THR A 69 -7.29 -4.09 -4.95
N LEU A 70 -7.15 -4.56 -6.21
CA LEU A 70 -7.76 -3.89 -7.37
C LEU A 70 -9.27 -4.02 -7.34
N ALA A 71 -9.79 -5.20 -7.05
CA ALA A 71 -11.23 -5.40 -6.91
C ALA A 71 -11.78 -4.58 -5.73
N ILE A 72 -11.06 -4.51 -4.60
CA ILE A 72 -11.42 -3.66 -3.47
C ILE A 72 -11.48 -2.18 -3.91
N ALA A 73 -10.49 -1.70 -4.69
CA ALA A 73 -10.47 -0.32 -5.15
C ALA A 73 -11.66 0.03 -6.06
N GLU A 74 -12.01 -0.86 -6.99
CA GLU A 74 -13.19 -0.67 -7.86
C GLU A 74 -14.49 -0.74 -7.04
N THR A 75 -14.60 -1.70 -6.13
CA THR A 75 -15.77 -1.82 -5.24
C THR A 75 -15.95 -0.57 -4.37
N VAL A 76 -14.87 -0.01 -3.84
CA VAL A 76 -14.89 1.25 -3.08
C VAL A 76 -15.38 2.39 -3.97
N ALA A 77 -14.89 2.48 -5.21
CA ALA A 77 -15.30 3.52 -6.15
C ALA A 77 -16.79 3.43 -6.53
N GLU A 78 -17.32 2.22 -6.69
CA GLU A 78 -18.73 1.98 -7.02
C GLU A 78 -19.64 2.20 -5.81
N ARG A 79 -19.23 1.71 -4.63
CA ARG A 79 -20.04 1.75 -3.42
C ARG A 79 -20.12 3.12 -2.78
N TRP A 80 -19.05 3.90 -2.88
CA TRP A 80 -18.94 5.26 -2.33
C TRP A 80 -18.46 6.25 -3.41
N PRO A 81 -19.25 6.51 -4.45
CA PRO A 81 -18.84 7.35 -5.58
C PRO A 81 -18.46 8.78 -5.18
N ASP A 82 -19.09 9.32 -4.14
CA ASP A 82 -18.81 10.66 -3.61
C ASP A 82 -17.41 10.77 -2.99
N ARG A 83 -16.76 9.65 -2.67
CA ARG A 83 -15.39 9.63 -2.14
C ARG A 83 -14.34 9.79 -3.21
N GLN A 84 -14.71 9.69 -4.50
CA GLN A 84 -13.82 9.88 -5.64
C GLN A 84 -12.52 9.05 -5.55
N ALA A 85 -12.67 7.74 -5.29
CA ALA A 85 -11.52 6.83 -5.20
C ALA A 85 -10.63 6.88 -6.45
N TRP A 86 -11.20 7.19 -7.60
CA TRP A 86 -10.49 7.50 -8.83
C TRP A 86 -10.67 8.97 -9.22
N PRO A 87 -9.71 9.56 -9.97
CA PRO A 87 -9.85 10.91 -10.50
C PRO A 87 -11.13 11.11 -11.33
N GLY A 88 -11.76 12.28 -11.22
CA GLY A 88 -12.96 12.62 -12.00
C GLY A 88 -12.70 12.76 -13.50
N ASP A 89 -11.56 13.33 -13.89
CA ASP A 89 -11.15 13.42 -15.30
C ASP A 89 -10.89 12.03 -15.91
N PRO A 90 -11.49 11.69 -17.05
CA PRO A 90 -11.36 10.35 -17.64
C PRO A 90 -9.92 9.96 -18.01
N ARG A 91 -9.08 10.91 -18.43
CA ARG A 91 -7.67 10.64 -18.78
C ARG A 91 -6.84 10.40 -17.53
N ALA A 92 -7.04 11.21 -16.49
CA ALA A 92 -6.41 11.01 -15.19
C ALA A 92 -6.84 9.68 -14.56
N ARG A 93 -8.14 9.35 -14.65
CA ARG A 93 -8.67 8.08 -14.16
C ARG A 93 -8.07 6.87 -14.87
N ALA A 94 -7.95 6.93 -16.20
CA ALA A 94 -7.28 5.87 -16.96
C ALA A 94 -5.81 5.71 -16.55
N ALA A 95 -5.08 6.83 -16.40
CA ALA A 95 -3.70 6.82 -15.93
C ALA A 95 -3.58 6.25 -14.51
N ALA A 96 -4.47 6.64 -13.58
CA ALA A 96 -4.49 6.13 -12.21
C ALA A 96 -4.68 4.62 -12.17
N ARG A 97 -5.65 4.09 -12.92
CA ARG A 97 -5.86 2.63 -13.05
C ARG A 97 -4.65 1.91 -13.64
N SER A 98 -4.02 2.50 -14.67
CA SER A 98 -2.84 1.91 -15.31
C SER A 98 -1.67 1.79 -14.34
N VAL A 99 -1.33 2.86 -13.61
CA VAL A 99 -0.20 2.81 -12.65
C VAL A 99 -0.51 1.93 -11.44
N CYS A 100 -1.79 1.82 -11.03
CA CYS A 100 -2.20 0.86 -10.00
C CYS A 100 -2.06 -0.59 -10.47
N ALA A 101 -2.50 -0.90 -11.70
CA ALA A 101 -2.38 -2.22 -12.30
C ALA A 101 -0.90 -2.63 -12.47
N GLU A 102 -0.05 -1.70 -12.93
CA GLU A 102 1.39 -1.92 -13.03
C GLU A 102 2.03 -2.17 -11.66
N MET A 103 1.64 -1.39 -10.62
CA MET A 103 2.10 -1.62 -9.25
C MET A 103 1.58 -2.95 -8.69
N HIS A 104 0.37 -3.35 -9.05
CA HIS A 104 -0.22 -4.62 -8.62
C HIS A 104 0.54 -5.83 -9.19
N ALA A 105 0.82 -5.82 -10.49
CA ALA A 105 1.37 -6.96 -11.20
C ALA A 105 2.91 -6.96 -11.32
N GLY A 106 3.57 -5.83 -11.08
CA GLY A 106 4.99 -5.64 -11.39
C GLY A 106 5.90 -5.41 -10.18
N PHE A 107 7.11 -4.93 -10.48
CA PHE A 107 8.13 -4.51 -9.52
C PHE A 107 8.57 -5.63 -8.57
N HIS A 108 8.77 -6.82 -9.14
CA HIS A 108 9.11 -8.02 -8.37
C HIS A 108 10.49 -7.91 -7.73
N ALA A 109 11.48 -7.33 -8.42
CA ALA A 109 12.83 -7.17 -7.90
C ALA A 109 12.81 -6.26 -6.65
N LEU A 110 12.11 -5.13 -6.72
CA LEU A 110 11.94 -4.23 -5.57
C LEU A 110 11.24 -4.94 -4.41
N ARG A 111 10.15 -5.66 -4.67
CA ARG A 111 9.36 -6.32 -3.62
C ARG A 111 10.15 -7.39 -2.89
N GLN A 112 10.95 -8.18 -3.61
CA GLN A 112 11.76 -9.27 -3.06
C GLN A 112 12.97 -8.75 -2.29
N ALA A 113 13.70 -7.78 -2.88
CA ALA A 113 14.93 -7.28 -2.29
C ALA A 113 14.71 -6.20 -1.22
N MET A 114 13.56 -5.53 -1.24
CA MET A 114 13.18 -4.49 -0.28
C MET A 114 11.78 -4.77 0.28
N PRO A 115 11.57 -5.85 1.07
CA PRO A 115 10.28 -6.12 1.70
C PRO A 115 9.82 -4.97 2.58
N MET A 116 8.51 -4.80 2.76
CA MET A 116 8.00 -3.74 3.61
C MET A 116 8.29 -4.05 5.08
N ASN A 117 9.05 -3.18 5.72
CA ASN A 117 9.31 -3.18 7.15
C ASN A 117 9.31 -1.73 7.65
N ILE A 118 8.20 -1.30 8.23
CA ILE A 118 8.01 0.11 8.67
C ILE A 118 8.88 0.45 9.88
N ARG A 119 9.21 -0.55 10.71
CA ARG A 119 10.12 -0.37 11.85
C ARG A 119 11.58 -0.34 11.44
N GLY A 120 11.91 -1.01 10.34
CA GLY A 120 13.27 -1.21 9.90
C GLY A 120 13.94 0.05 9.34
N SER A 121 15.26 0.09 9.43
CA SER A 121 16.10 1.10 8.79
C SER A 121 17.33 0.40 8.21
N TYR A 122 17.36 0.24 6.90
CA TYR A 122 18.37 -0.54 6.16
C TYR A 122 18.94 0.26 4.98
N PRO A 123 19.51 1.46 5.22
CA PRO A 123 19.96 2.34 4.14
C PRO A 123 21.00 1.64 3.24
N GLY A 124 20.75 1.69 1.92
CA GLY A 124 21.60 1.09 0.90
C GLY A 124 21.48 -0.43 0.73
N ARG A 125 20.68 -1.12 1.56
CA ARG A 125 20.46 -2.56 1.40
C ARG A 125 19.46 -2.86 0.30
N GLY A 126 19.55 -4.07 -0.27
CA GLY A 126 18.62 -4.56 -1.28
C GLY A 126 18.78 -3.97 -2.68
N MET A 127 19.72 -3.03 -2.89
CA MET A 127 19.93 -2.42 -4.20
C MET A 127 20.63 -3.38 -5.17
N SER A 128 20.07 -3.52 -6.36
CA SER A 128 20.63 -4.25 -7.49
C SER A 128 20.26 -3.53 -8.80
N PRO A 129 20.88 -3.89 -9.96
CA PRO A 129 20.48 -3.30 -11.24
C PRO A 129 18.99 -3.47 -11.57
N ASP A 130 18.38 -4.60 -11.22
CA ASP A 130 16.96 -4.84 -11.48
C ASP A 130 16.06 -4.06 -10.52
N VAL A 131 16.46 -3.91 -9.26
CA VAL A 131 15.79 -3.02 -8.29
C VAL A 131 15.88 -1.56 -8.75
N ALA A 132 17.02 -1.13 -9.26
CA ALA A 132 17.18 0.22 -9.80
C ALA A 132 16.24 0.48 -10.98
N LYS A 133 16.09 -0.48 -11.90
CA LYS A 133 15.11 -0.39 -13.01
C LYS A 133 13.67 -0.26 -12.49
N ASP A 134 13.29 -1.05 -11.48
CA ASP A 134 11.96 -0.94 -10.86
C ASP A 134 11.75 0.45 -10.24
N ILE A 135 12.74 0.97 -9.51
CA ILE A 135 12.70 2.30 -8.91
C ILE A 135 12.58 3.39 -9.98
N ASP A 136 13.41 3.34 -11.03
CA ASP A 136 13.38 4.30 -12.13
C ASP A 136 12.00 4.32 -12.82
N ARG A 137 11.41 3.14 -13.03
CA ARG A 137 10.07 3.04 -13.60
C ARG A 137 8.99 3.61 -12.69
N ILE A 138 9.05 3.37 -11.39
CA ILE A 138 8.14 3.94 -10.39
C ILE A 138 8.27 5.47 -10.39
N VAL A 139 9.49 5.99 -10.36
CA VAL A 139 9.76 7.43 -10.39
C VAL A 139 9.23 8.07 -11.67
N ALA A 140 9.41 7.41 -12.82
CA ALA A 140 8.86 7.88 -14.09
C ALA A 140 7.32 7.93 -14.07
N ASN A 141 6.66 6.92 -13.52
CA ASN A 141 5.21 6.90 -13.34
C ASN A 141 4.74 8.06 -12.43
N TRP A 142 5.39 8.27 -11.30
CA TRP A 142 5.04 9.36 -10.38
C TRP A 142 5.25 10.73 -11.03
N THR A 143 6.36 10.92 -11.73
CA THR A 143 6.66 12.17 -12.45
C THR A 143 5.60 12.43 -13.51
N MET A 144 5.29 11.44 -14.35
CA MET A 144 4.24 11.55 -15.37
C MET A 144 2.88 11.92 -14.79
N CYS A 145 2.46 11.26 -13.69
CA CYS A 145 1.20 11.55 -13.03
C CYS A 145 1.18 12.98 -12.45
N ARG A 146 2.26 13.38 -11.77
CA ARG A 146 2.40 14.71 -11.19
C ARG A 146 2.39 15.82 -12.23
N ASP A 147 3.15 15.66 -13.30
CA ASP A 147 3.28 16.68 -14.36
C ASP A 147 1.96 16.88 -15.11
N ARG A 148 1.24 15.80 -15.39
CA ARG A 148 0.03 15.85 -16.21
C ARG A 148 -1.25 16.09 -15.41
N PHE A 149 -1.33 15.59 -14.17
CA PHE A 149 -2.59 15.52 -13.44
C PHE A 149 -2.46 15.95 -11.97
N GLY A 150 -1.27 16.30 -11.49
CA GLY A 150 -1.00 16.61 -10.08
C GLY A 150 -1.38 18.02 -9.66
N GLN A 151 -2.15 18.78 -10.45
CA GLN A 151 -2.58 20.12 -10.13
C GLN A 151 -3.48 20.12 -8.88
N GLY A 152 -3.34 21.16 -8.04
CA GLY A 152 -4.20 21.36 -6.88
C GLY A 152 -3.78 20.63 -5.60
N GLY A 153 -2.67 19.88 -5.61
CA GLY A 153 -2.18 19.23 -4.39
C GLY A 153 -0.85 18.51 -4.53
N ALA A 154 -0.40 17.85 -3.47
CA ALA A 154 0.92 17.21 -3.40
C ALA A 154 0.93 15.73 -3.83
N LEU A 155 -0.25 15.11 -4.02
CA LEU A 155 -0.41 13.70 -4.36
C LEU A 155 -0.44 13.45 -5.86
N LEU A 156 -0.40 12.20 -6.33
CA LEU A 156 -0.20 11.86 -7.75
C LEU A 156 -1.19 12.55 -8.68
N PHE A 157 -2.44 12.66 -8.25
CA PHE A 157 -3.53 13.29 -9.00
C PHE A 157 -4.09 14.53 -8.28
N GLY A 158 -3.26 15.22 -7.52
CA GLY A 158 -3.63 16.38 -6.71
C GLY A 158 -4.19 15.96 -5.35
N ALA A 159 -5.41 15.47 -5.31
CA ALA A 159 -6.05 14.91 -4.12
C ALA A 159 -5.69 13.42 -3.93
N PHE A 160 -6.02 12.88 -2.73
CA PHE A 160 -5.85 11.46 -2.43
C PHE A 160 -6.74 10.59 -3.33
N THR A 161 -6.15 9.58 -3.94
CA THR A 161 -6.82 8.60 -4.80
C THR A 161 -6.35 7.18 -4.46
N ALA A 162 -6.97 6.17 -5.07
CA ALA A 162 -6.53 4.80 -4.97
C ALA A 162 -5.05 4.61 -5.38
N ALA A 163 -4.54 5.43 -6.31
CA ALA A 163 -3.13 5.36 -6.70
C ALA A 163 -2.19 5.65 -5.52
N ASP A 164 -2.52 6.60 -4.66
CA ASP A 164 -1.70 6.92 -3.49
C ASP A 164 -1.76 5.79 -2.45
N ALA A 165 -2.91 5.14 -2.28
CA ALA A 165 -3.03 3.93 -1.45
C ALA A 165 -2.15 2.78 -2.00
N PHE A 166 -2.09 2.60 -3.32
CA PHE A 166 -1.26 1.56 -3.95
C PHE A 166 0.24 1.84 -3.81
N TYR A 167 0.65 3.10 -3.87
CA TYR A 167 2.05 3.48 -3.76
C TYR A 167 2.54 3.81 -2.34
N ALA A 168 1.66 3.94 -1.36
CA ALA A 168 2.06 4.18 0.04
C ALA A 168 3.05 3.14 0.58
N PRO A 169 2.88 1.81 0.34
CA PRO A 169 3.90 0.83 0.75
C PRO A 169 5.25 1.01 0.04
N VAL A 170 5.29 1.59 -1.15
CA VAL A 170 6.54 1.90 -1.86
C VAL A 170 7.23 3.10 -1.20
N ALA A 171 6.46 4.12 -0.83
CA ALA A 171 6.97 5.27 -0.10
C ALA A 171 7.63 4.84 1.23
N THR A 172 7.00 3.93 1.98
CA THR A 172 7.60 3.38 3.22
C THR A 172 8.89 2.60 2.95
N ARG A 173 8.93 1.77 1.88
CA ARG A 173 10.16 1.06 1.46
C ARG A 173 11.28 2.02 1.16
N PHE A 174 11.02 3.09 0.40
CA PHE A 174 12.05 4.05 0.03
C PHE A 174 12.68 4.72 1.25
N VAL A 175 11.90 4.96 2.31
CA VAL A 175 12.45 5.44 3.59
C VAL A 175 13.24 4.35 4.30
N THR A 176 12.68 3.14 4.46
CA THR A 176 13.35 2.02 5.14
C THR A 176 14.72 1.72 4.54
N TYR A 177 14.84 1.76 3.21
CA TYR A 177 16.08 1.41 2.49
C TYR A 177 16.93 2.62 2.09
N GLY A 178 16.55 3.84 2.48
CA GLY A 178 17.31 5.06 2.20
C GLY A 178 17.49 5.32 0.70
N VAL A 179 16.46 5.06 -0.12
CA VAL A 179 16.50 5.22 -1.58
C VAL A 179 16.68 6.70 -1.93
N ARG A 180 17.70 6.99 -2.75
CA ARG A 180 17.92 8.35 -3.27
C ARG A 180 16.90 8.63 -4.37
N LEU A 181 16.14 9.70 -4.21
CA LEU A 181 15.07 10.09 -5.11
C LEU A 181 15.29 11.49 -5.69
N PRO A 182 14.89 11.74 -6.95
CA PRO A 182 14.78 13.10 -7.47
C PRO A 182 13.72 13.89 -6.70
N ASP A 183 13.82 15.21 -6.76
CA ASP A 183 12.99 16.12 -5.94
C ASP A 183 11.48 15.90 -6.07
N VAL A 184 10.99 15.62 -7.28
CA VAL A 184 9.56 15.36 -7.52
C VAL A 184 9.10 14.13 -6.74
N ALA A 185 9.85 13.02 -6.84
CA ALA A 185 9.50 11.77 -6.15
C ALA A 185 9.69 11.90 -4.63
N ARG A 186 10.72 12.60 -4.16
CA ARG A 186 10.94 12.86 -2.74
C ARG A 186 9.77 13.64 -2.13
N ARG A 187 9.35 14.76 -2.76
CA ARG A 187 8.18 15.52 -2.31
C ARG A 187 6.91 14.70 -2.27
N TYR A 188 6.72 13.80 -3.24
CA TYR A 188 5.58 12.89 -3.23
C TYR A 188 5.65 11.89 -2.05
N VAL A 189 6.81 11.28 -1.80
CA VAL A 189 7.01 10.40 -0.62
C VAL A 189 6.68 11.15 0.66
N ASP A 190 7.22 12.37 0.84
CA ASP A 190 6.95 13.19 2.03
C ASP A 190 5.45 13.47 2.18
N ALA A 191 4.75 13.80 1.08
CA ALA A 191 3.31 14.05 1.08
C ALA A 191 2.49 12.81 1.47
N VAL A 192 2.83 11.63 0.92
CA VAL A 192 2.16 10.37 1.26
C VAL A 192 2.36 10.02 2.72
N LEU A 193 3.59 10.14 3.23
CA LEU A 193 3.91 9.81 4.61
C LEU A 193 3.28 10.79 5.61
N ALA A 194 2.96 12.03 5.18
CA ALA A 194 2.24 13.01 5.99
C ALA A 194 0.72 12.77 6.06
N LEU A 195 0.17 11.87 5.25
CA LEU A 195 -1.28 11.55 5.30
C LEU A 195 -1.65 10.97 6.67
N PRO A 196 -2.72 11.48 7.33
CA PRO A 196 -3.13 10.99 8.64
C PRO A 196 -3.35 9.47 8.69
N ALA A 197 -3.96 8.89 7.66
CA ALA A 197 -4.17 7.45 7.57
C ALA A 197 -2.84 6.67 7.46
N VAL A 198 -1.84 7.18 6.75
CA VAL A 198 -0.51 6.55 6.66
C VAL A 198 0.24 6.66 7.99
N GLN A 199 0.10 7.77 8.69
CA GLN A 199 0.68 7.93 10.03
C GLN A 199 0.02 6.99 11.05
N GLU A 200 -1.31 6.86 11.02
CA GLU A 200 -2.07 5.93 11.87
C GLU A 200 -1.62 4.47 11.62
N TRP A 201 -1.56 4.05 10.35
CA TRP A 201 -1.04 2.73 10.00
C TRP A 201 0.39 2.52 10.49
N SER A 202 1.25 3.49 10.26
CA SER A 202 2.67 3.40 10.63
C SER A 202 2.89 3.37 12.13
N ALA A 203 2.09 4.10 12.91
CA ALA A 203 2.13 4.05 14.37
C ALA A 203 1.73 2.65 14.87
N ALA A 204 0.65 2.08 14.35
CA ALA A 204 0.22 0.73 14.68
C ALA A 204 1.25 -0.34 14.27
N ALA A 205 1.86 -0.19 13.08
CA ALA A 205 2.92 -1.08 12.60
C ALA A 205 4.15 -1.08 13.52
N ARG A 206 4.56 0.11 14.01
CA ARG A 206 5.67 0.21 14.97
C ARG A 206 5.38 -0.39 16.33
N ALA A 207 4.13 -0.44 16.72
CA ALA A 207 3.68 -1.03 17.98
C ALA A 207 3.56 -2.57 17.93
N GLU A 208 3.60 -3.18 16.73
CA GLU A 208 3.53 -4.64 16.61
C GLU A 208 4.80 -5.30 17.17
N PRO A 209 4.67 -6.28 18.09
CA PRO A 209 5.83 -6.95 18.67
C PRO A 209 6.41 -8.06 17.78
N GLU A 210 5.62 -8.58 16.84
CA GLU A 210 6.00 -9.74 16.05
C GLU A 210 7.18 -9.43 15.13
N VAL A 211 8.13 -10.38 15.03
CA VAL A 211 9.25 -10.37 14.09
C VAL A 211 9.09 -11.54 13.13
N ILE A 212 9.08 -11.24 11.82
CA ILE A 212 9.00 -12.23 10.76
C ILE A 212 10.36 -12.23 10.05
N ALA A 213 11.21 -13.19 10.37
CA ALA A 213 12.59 -13.23 9.89
C ALA A 213 12.70 -13.20 8.34
N ALA A 214 11.75 -13.82 7.63
CA ALA A 214 11.71 -13.79 6.17
C ALA A 214 11.48 -12.39 5.58
N GLU A 215 10.82 -11.50 6.35
CA GLU A 215 10.55 -10.11 5.96
C GLU A 215 11.62 -9.12 6.49
N GLU A 216 12.60 -9.63 7.21
CA GLU A 216 13.71 -8.85 7.79
C GLU A 216 15.10 -9.37 7.36
N PRO A 217 15.38 -9.53 6.05
CA PRO A 217 16.59 -10.17 5.56
C PRO A 217 17.87 -9.42 5.94
N TYR A 218 17.76 -8.17 6.40
CA TYR A 218 18.90 -7.31 6.75
C TYR A 218 19.02 -7.00 8.24
N ALA A 219 18.13 -7.53 9.09
CA ALA A 219 18.10 -7.21 10.53
C ALA A 219 19.40 -7.57 11.27
N HIS A 220 20.07 -8.65 10.87
CA HIS A 220 21.31 -9.15 11.54
C HIS A 220 22.57 -8.39 11.17
N HIS A 221 22.50 -7.38 10.29
CA HIS A 221 23.67 -6.61 9.85
C HIS A 221 23.88 -5.30 10.63
N TYR A 222 23.08 -5.06 11.67
CA TYR A 222 23.11 -3.85 12.50
C TYR A 222 23.33 -4.15 14.00
N GLN A 223 23.76 -5.37 14.34
CA GLN A 223 24.24 -5.74 15.68
C GLN A 223 25.75 -5.62 15.78
#